data_cc00f4bf7a81db574e41c21141c0c2c5
#
_entry.id   cc00f4bf7a81db574e41c21141c0c2c5
#
_cell.length_a   1.000
_cell.length_b   1.000
_cell.length_c   1.000
_cell.angle_alpha   90.00
_cell.angle_beta   90.00
_cell.angle_gamma   90.00
#
_symmetry.space_group_name_H-M   'P 1'
#
loop_
_entity.id
_entity.type
_entity.pdbx_description
1 polymer ?
#
loop_
_entity_poly.entity_id
_entity_poly.type
_entity_poly.pdbx_seq_one_letter_code
_entity_poly.pdbx_strand_id
1 'polypeptide(L)'
;MDYTGGNETFAKDGALVVSEINVKTRLAAGTSNGLTGAKTPPAPAGALPAKTYTGAFKIRMIGRVADLKHIANAHTDGDTYVWFKTANVLSTGDTFTNGRYPNIDFANGGNVKGMIAAADIYLKLTNARSRIVPGHGPIADKAALVEYRTMLVTARDRMAKLVADGKSEDDVVAAKPFADLDAKWAPTELAAKNFIRVVYHSLADKPAKKPLLKRIL
;
A
#
# COMPACT_ATOMS: atom_id res chain seq x y z
N MET A 1 0.03 12.07 1.28
CA MET A 1 -0.79 12.43 2.49
C MET A 1 -2.29 12.29 2.25
N ASP A 2 -2.67 11.47 1.28
CA ASP A 2 -4.07 11.42 0.82
C ASP A 2 -5.05 11.01 1.93
N TYR A 3 -4.66 10.09 2.82
CA TYR A 3 -5.52 9.58 3.89
C TYR A 3 -5.34 10.24 5.25
N THR A 4 -4.36 11.10 5.43
CA THR A 4 -4.03 11.66 6.75
C THR A 4 -4.11 13.19 6.81
N GLY A 5 -4.25 13.85 5.65
CA GLY A 5 -4.29 15.32 5.56
C GLY A 5 -5.47 15.96 6.29
N GLY A 6 -6.59 15.24 6.44
CA GLY A 6 -7.77 15.71 7.17
C GLY A 6 -7.79 15.40 8.67
N ASN A 7 -6.81 14.63 9.18
CA ASN A 7 -6.85 14.13 10.56
C ASN A 7 -7.06 15.20 11.61
N GLU A 8 -6.32 16.33 11.51
CA GLU A 8 -6.39 17.41 12.49
C GLU A 8 -7.77 18.08 12.49
N THR A 9 -8.35 18.31 11.32
CA THR A 9 -9.68 18.90 11.19
C THR A 9 -10.73 17.99 11.82
N PHE A 10 -10.75 16.72 11.43
CA PHE A 10 -11.70 15.75 11.99
C PHE A 10 -11.52 15.56 13.50
N ALA A 11 -10.27 15.57 14.01
CA ALA A 11 -10.02 15.48 15.45
C ALA A 11 -10.55 16.70 16.21
N LYS A 12 -10.41 17.90 15.66
CA LYS A 12 -10.99 19.13 16.24
C LYS A 12 -12.52 19.09 16.28
N ASP A 13 -13.14 18.44 15.30
CA ASP A 13 -14.59 18.23 15.25
C ASP A 13 -15.05 17.04 16.13
N GLY A 14 -14.18 16.49 16.95
CA GLY A 14 -14.49 15.42 17.91
C GLY A 14 -14.41 14.00 17.37
N ALA A 15 -13.91 13.78 16.15
CA ALA A 15 -13.73 12.44 15.61
C ALA A 15 -12.52 11.73 16.27
N LEU A 16 -12.70 10.44 16.59
CA LEU A 16 -11.60 9.59 17.05
C LEU A 16 -10.79 9.08 15.84
N VAL A 17 -9.60 9.62 15.63
CA VAL A 17 -8.68 9.13 14.59
C VAL A 17 -7.99 7.86 15.08
N VAL A 18 -8.16 6.76 14.33
CA VAL A 18 -7.62 5.43 14.63
C VAL A 18 -6.71 4.97 13.50
N SER A 19 -5.53 4.43 13.81
CA SER A 19 -4.63 3.87 12.80
C SER A 19 -3.86 2.66 13.30
N GLU A 20 -3.22 1.96 12.39
CA GLU A 20 -2.12 1.05 12.71
C GLU A 20 -0.94 1.85 13.31
N ILE A 21 -0.15 1.24 14.23
CA ILE A 21 0.88 1.94 15.02
C ILE A 21 1.98 2.56 14.14
N ASN A 22 2.38 1.92 13.03
CA ASN A 22 3.41 2.44 12.13
C ASN A 22 2.99 3.75 11.47
N VAL A 23 1.70 3.94 11.16
CA VAL A 23 1.17 5.21 10.63
C VAL A 23 1.45 6.34 11.60
N LYS A 24 1.12 6.18 12.89
CA LYS A 24 1.41 7.18 13.92
C LYS A 24 2.90 7.47 14.05
N THR A 25 3.71 6.42 14.06
CA THR A 25 5.17 6.53 14.17
C THR A 25 5.75 7.33 13.01
N ARG A 26 5.33 7.05 11.78
CA ARG A 26 5.78 7.77 10.60
C ARG A 26 5.28 9.21 10.54
N LEU A 27 4.02 9.45 10.90
CA LEU A 27 3.48 10.81 10.99
C LEU A 27 4.25 11.66 12.02
N ALA A 28 4.60 11.08 13.16
CA ALA A 28 5.35 11.77 14.21
C ALA A 28 6.82 12.04 13.83
N ALA A 29 7.43 11.16 13.05
CA ALA A 29 8.84 11.28 12.63
C ALA A 29 9.03 12.07 11.33
N GLY A 30 7.97 12.19 10.52
CA GLY A 30 8.08 12.58 9.12
C GLY A 30 8.52 11.41 8.22
N THR A 31 8.44 11.60 6.91
CA THR A 31 8.75 10.58 5.91
C THR A 31 9.58 11.16 4.77
N SER A 32 10.04 10.30 3.88
CA SER A 32 10.65 10.71 2.61
C SER A 32 10.09 9.87 1.46
N ASN A 33 9.96 10.48 0.29
CA ASN A 33 9.60 9.77 -0.94
C ASN A 33 10.84 9.08 -1.51
N GLY A 34 10.77 7.77 -1.71
CA GLY A 34 11.91 6.98 -2.18
C GLY A 34 12.38 7.32 -3.59
N LEU A 35 11.48 7.77 -4.49
CA LEU A 35 11.82 8.09 -5.87
C LEU A 35 12.40 9.50 -6.03
N THR A 36 11.94 10.46 -5.23
CA THR A 36 12.28 11.88 -5.40
C THR A 36 13.18 12.42 -4.31
N GLY A 37 13.29 11.70 -3.18
CA GLY A 37 13.97 12.19 -1.97
C GLY A 37 13.21 13.31 -1.25
N ALA A 38 12.04 13.73 -1.74
CA ALA A 38 11.24 14.79 -1.11
C ALA A 38 10.84 14.40 0.31
N LYS A 39 11.08 15.30 1.26
CA LYS A 39 10.78 15.09 2.68
C LYS A 39 9.41 15.64 3.04
N THR A 40 8.67 14.88 3.84
CA THR A 40 7.46 15.33 4.52
C THR A 40 7.81 15.53 6.00
N PRO A 41 7.66 16.74 6.55
CA PRO A 41 7.99 17.00 7.95
C PRO A 41 7.07 16.23 8.90
N PRO A 42 7.42 16.13 10.19
CA PRO A 42 6.53 15.61 11.21
C PRO A 42 5.16 16.30 11.19
N ALA A 43 4.10 15.52 11.34
CA ALA A 43 2.75 16.07 11.43
C ALA A 43 2.52 16.78 12.78
N PRO A 44 1.68 17.83 12.82
CA PRO A 44 1.33 18.47 14.09
C PRO A 44 0.66 17.48 15.04
N ALA A 45 0.81 17.71 16.34
CA ALA A 45 0.29 16.81 17.38
C ALA A 45 -1.21 16.51 17.22
N GLY A 46 -2.01 17.51 16.83
CA GLY A 46 -3.45 17.36 16.58
C GLY A 46 -3.81 16.48 15.38
N ALA A 47 -2.87 16.22 14.48
CA ALA A 47 -3.07 15.33 13.33
C ALA A 47 -2.66 13.88 13.62
N LEU A 48 -2.03 13.62 14.76
CA LEU A 48 -1.61 12.26 15.12
C LEU A 48 -2.81 11.42 15.55
N PRO A 49 -2.90 10.14 15.13
CA PRO A 49 -3.95 9.24 15.60
C PRO A 49 -4.02 9.17 17.13
N ALA A 50 -5.19 9.44 17.68
CA ALA A 50 -5.44 9.38 19.11
C ALA A 50 -5.43 7.94 19.63
N LYS A 51 -5.85 6.99 18.80
CA LYS A 51 -5.83 5.56 19.10
C LYS A 51 -5.06 4.78 18.04
N THR A 52 -4.20 3.87 18.49
CA THR A 52 -3.46 2.96 17.61
C THR A 52 -3.76 1.51 17.94
N TYR A 53 -3.53 0.63 16.96
CA TYR A 53 -3.62 -0.81 17.14
C TYR A 53 -2.49 -1.52 16.37
N THR A 54 -2.29 -2.80 16.68
CA THR A 54 -1.40 -3.70 15.93
C THR A 54 -2.20 -4.90 15.42
N GLY A 55 -1.96 -5.33 14.19
CA GLY A 55 -2.60 -6.48 13.59
C GLY A 55 -4.07 -6.28 13.24
N ALA A 56 -4.96 -6.19 14.22
CA ALA A 56 -6.41 -6.06 13.95
C ALA A 56 -7.12 -5.17 14.96
N PHE A 57 -8.17 -4.51 14.51
CA PHE A 57 -9.05 -3.71 15.33
C PHE A 57 -10.50 -3.81 14.84
N LYS A 58 -11.49 -3.68 15.74
CA LYS A 58 -12.91 -3.68 15.38
C LYS A 58 -13.58 -2.41 15.85
N ILE A 59 -14.27 -1.76 14.93
CA ILE A 59 -15.17 -0.66 15.26
C ILE A 59 -16.59 -1.19 15.23
N ARG A 60 -17.29 -1.06 16.37
CA ARG A 60 -18.69 -1.45 16.50
C ARG A 60 -19.56 -0.19 16.48
N MET A 61 -20.47 -0.15 15.55
CA MET A 61 -21.53 0.85 15.45
C MET A 61 -22.89 0.16 15.55
N ILE A 62 -23.97 0.91 15.79
CA ILE A 62 -25.34 0.35 15.91
C ILE A 62 -25.65 -0.53 14.68
N GLY A 63 -25.79 -1.83 14.91
CA GLY A 63 -26.11 -2.83 13.87
C GLY A 63 -25.02 -3.11 12.84
N ARG A 64 -23.81 -2.57 12.99
CA ARG A 64 -22.71 -2.73 12.02
C ARG A 64 -21.37 -2.95 12.70
N VAL A 65 -20.49 -3.66 12.01
CA VAL A 65 -19.11 -3.89 12.44
C VAL A 65 -18.19 -3.61 11.26
N ALA A 66 -17.16 -2.83 11.51
CA ALA A 66 -16.02 -2.66 10.62
C ALA A 66 -14.82 -3.43 11.20
N ASP A 67 -14.35 -4.44 10.49
CA ASP A 67 -13.14 -5.19 10.81
C ASP A 67 -11.93 -4.54 10.12
N LEU A 68 -11.04 -3.93 10.90
CA LEU A 68 -9.80 -3.34 10.44
C LEU A 68 -8.69 -4.37 10.59
N LYS A 69 -7.90 -4.57 9.54
CA LYS A 69 -6.73 -5.46 9.61
C LYS A 69 -5.53 -4.85 8.91
N HIS A 70 -4.41 -4.93 9.59
CA HIS A 70 -3.12 -4.52 9.08
C HIS A 70 -2.66 -5.44 7.95
N ILE A 71 -2.08 -4.83 6.92
CA ILE A 71 -1.33 -5.50 5.84
C ILE A 71 0.13 -5.06 5.95
N ALA A 72 0.99 -6.01 6.21
CA ALA A 72 2.41 -5.72 6.34
C ALA A 72 3.07 -5.50 4.98
N ASN A 73 3.85 -4.43 4.86
CA ASN A 73 4.78 -4.20 3.75
C ASN A 73 4.17 -4.28 2.35
N ALA A 74 3.00 -3.65 2.12
CA ALA A 74 2.34 -3.61 0.81
C ALA A 74 2.56 -2.25 0.11
N HIS A 75 1.63 -1.28 0.22
CA HIS A 75 1.89 0.09 -0.23
C HIS A 75 2.90 0.78 0.71
N THR A 76 2.70 0.62 2.03
CA THR A 76 3.60 1.01 3.12
C THR A 76 3.71 -0.10 4.15
N ASP A 77 4.32 0.16 5.32
CA ASP A 77 4.29 -0.74 6.47
C ASP A 77 3.12 -0.49 7.44
N GLY A 78 2.27 0.50 7.17
CA GLY A 78 1.13 0.89 8.01
C GLY A 78 -0.24 0.60 7.39
N ASP A 79 -0.30 -0.12 6.27
CA ASP A 79 -1.54 -0.31 5.52
C ASP A 79 -2.62 -1.05 6.32
N THR A 80 -3.84 -0.63 6.10
CA THR A 80 -5.02 -1.22 6.73
C THR A 80 -6.13 -1.40 5.70
N TYR A 81 -6.73 -2.59 5.65
CA TYR A 81 -8.00 -2.75 4.97
C TYR A 81 -9.16 -2.78 5.97
N VAL A 82 -10.33 -2.38 5.51
CA VAL A 82 -11.56 -2.40 6.30
C VAL A 82 -12.57 -3.32 5.62
N TRP A 83 -13.02 -4.35 6.35
CA TRP A 83 -14.02 -5.29 5.88
C TRP A 83 -15.37 -5.08 6.59
N PHE A 84 -16.36 -4.69 5.81
CA PHE A 84 -17.76 -4.59 6.24
C PHE A 84 -18.50 -5.87 5.86
N LYS A 85 -18.35 -6.92 6.66
CA LYS A 85 -18.83 -8.27 6.32
C LYS A 85 -20.32 -8.31 5.97
N THR A 86 -21.18 -7.67 6.75
CA THR A 86 -22.63 -7.65 6.53
C THR A 86 -23.01 -6.92 5.24
N ALA A 87 -22.30 -5.86 4.89
CA ALA A 87 -22.50 -5.11 3.66
C ALA A 87 -21.82 -5.76 2.45
N ASN A 88 -20.95 -6.74 2.65
CA ASN A 88 -20.10 -7.35 1.64
C ASN A 88 -19.24 -6.31 0.88
N VAL A 89 -18.68 -5.35 1.63
CA VAL A 89 -17.85 -4.25 1.12
C VAL A 89 -16.46 -4.32 1.72
N LEU A 90 -15.45 -4.26 0.86
CA LEU A 90 -14.05 -4.20 1.22
C LEU A 90 -13.47 -2.84 0.84
N SER A 91 -12.89 -2.10 1.80
CA SER A 91 -12.08 -0.91 1.54
C SER A 91 -10.62 -1.25 1.74
N THR A 92 -9.80 -1.00 0.73
CA THR A 92 -8.42 -1.50 0.66
C THR A 92 -7.36 -0.43 0.90
N GLY A 93 -7.73 0.86 0.82
CA GLY A 93 -6.70 1.89 0.68
C GLY A 93 -5.81 1.61 -0.53
N ASP A 94 -4.57 2.09 -0.49
CA ASP A 94 -3.64 2.02 -1.62
C ASP A 94 -3.02 0.64 -1.87
N THR A 95 -3.40 -0.36 -1.11
CA THR A 95 -3.02 -1.75 -1.40
C THR A 95 -3.75 -2.33 -2.62
N PHE A 96 -4.78 -1.64 -3.12
CA PHE A 96 -5.42 -1.89 -4.40
C PHE A 96 -5.79 -0.58 -5.08
N THR A 97 -5.38 -0.43 -6.34
CA THR A 97 -5.77 0.67 -7.24
C THR A 97 -6.45 0.08 -8.46
N ASN A 98 -7.61 0.61 -8.85
CA ASN A 98 -8.36 0.09 -9.99
C ASN A 98 -8.07 0.92 -11.26
N GLY A 99 -7.59 0.22 -12.31
CA GLY A 99 -7.31 0.82 -13.62
C GLY A 99 -6.01 1.62 -13.72
N ARG A 100 -5.10 1.46 -12.74
CA ARG A 100 -3.76 2.07 -12.78
C ARG A 100 -2.74 1.26 -12.01
N TYR A 101 -1.45 1.47 -12.31
CA TYR A 101 -0.37 0.95 -11.47
C TYR A 101 -0.45 1.51 -10.05
N PRO A 102 -0.17 0.69 -9.04
CA PRO A 102 -0.08 1.18 -7.66
C PRO A 102 1.20 1.99 -7.45
N ASN A 103 1.14 2.91 -6.51
CA ASN A 103 2.34 3.39 -5.84
C ASN A 103 2.78 2.36 -4.79
N ILE A 104 4.08 2.07 -4.73
CA ILE A 104 4.70 1.22 -3.70
C ILE A 104 5.76 2.07 -3.04
N ASP A 105 5.49 2.51 -1.83
CA ASP A 105 6.39 3.40 -1.08
C ASP A 105 7.47 2.59 -0.36
N PHE A 106 8.46 2.15 -1.13
CA PHE A 106 9.55 1.30 -0.63
C PHE A 106 10.38 1.99 0.47
N ALA A 107 10.51 3.31 0.46
CA ALA A 107 11.19 4.05 1.53
C ALA A 107 10.43 3.98 2.86
N ASN A 108 9.12 3.78 2.81
CA ASN A 108 8.27 3.65 3.97
C ASN A 108 7.74 2.21 4.16
N GLY A 109 8.50 1.23 3.71
CA GLY A 109 8.26 -0.19 3.96
C GLY A 109 7.35 -0.89 2.95
N GLY A 110 6.96 -0.22 1.86
CA GLY A 110 6.19 -0.82 0.77
C GLY A 110 6.99 -1.87 -0.01
N ASN A 111 6.30 -2.88 -0.54
CA ASN A 111 6.91 -3.95 -1.31
C ASN A 111 5.90 -4.65 -2.23
N VAL A 112 6.32 -4.95 -3.47
CA VAL A 112 5.45 -5.64 -4.45
C VAL A 112 4.98 -7.02 -3.97
N LYS A 113 5.79 -7.73 -3.19
CA LYS A 113 5.37 -9.03 -2.62
C LYS A 113 4.25 -8.86 -1.59
N GLY A 114 4.31 -7.80 -0.79
CA GLY A 114 3.24 -7.43 0.14
C GLY A 114 1.96 -7.03 -0.58
N MET A 115 2.06 -6.29 -1.70
CA MET A 115 0.91 -5.96 -2.55
C MET A 115 0.22 -7.22 -3.09
N ILE A 116 0.99 -8.21 -3.56
CA ILE A 116 0.47 -9.49 -4.02
C ILE A 116 -0.21 -10.24 -2.87
N ALA A 117 0.43 -10.30 -1.69
CA ALA A 117 -0.15 -10.95 -0.51
C ALA A 117 -1.46 -10.29 -0.06
N ALA A 118 -1.55 -8.95 -0.13
CA ALA A 118 -2.79 -8.23 0.12
C ALA A 118 -3.90 -8.65 -0.86
N ALA A 119 -3.59 -8.68 -2.16
CA ALA A 119 -4.55 -9.12 -3.17
C ALA A 119 -5.01 -10.57 -2.93
N ASP A 120 -4.11 -11.48 -2.52
CA ASP A 120 -4.44 -12.86 -2.15
C ASP A 120 -5.42 -12.96 -0.97
N ILE A 121 -5.22 -12.10 0.05
CA ILE A 121 -6.14 -11.99 1.19
C ILE A 121 -7.51 -11.53 0.71
N TYR A 122 -7.56 -10.49 -0.12
CA TYR A 122 -8.81 -9.90 -0.63
C TYR A 122 -9.60 -10.87 -1.49
N LEU A 123 -8.92 -11.64 -2.35
CA LEU A 123 -9.55 -12.70 -3.16
C LEU A 123 -10.20 -13.80 -2.33
N LYS A 124 -9.65 -14.10 -1.14
CA LYS A 124 -10.24 -15.06 -0.20
C LYS A 124 -11.43 -14.47 0.57
N LEU A 125 -11.41 -13.16 0.85
CA LEU A 125 -12.50 -12.48 1.58
C LEU A 125 -13.72 -12.21 0.71
N THR A 126 -13.49 -11.94 -0.58
CA THR A 126 -14.52 -11.44 -1.50
C THR A 126 -15.16 -12.56 -2.34
N ASN A 127 -16.37 -12.31 -2.79
CA ASN A 127 -17.13 -13.15 -3.71
C ASN A 127 -17.64 -12.31 -4.91
N ALA A 128 -18.37 -12.93 -5.84
CA ALA A 128 -18.85 -12.27 -7.05
C ALA A 128 -19.79 -11.06 -6.82
N ARG A 129 -20.38 -10.95 -5.62
CA ARG A 129 -21.26 -9.83 -5.24
C ARG A 129 -20.57 -8.79 -4.37
N SER A 130 -19.31 -8.99 -4.01
CA SER A 130 -18.56 -8.04 -3.19
C SER A 130 -18.30 -6.76 -3.96
N ARG A 131 -18.41 -5.64 -3.28
CA ARG A 131 -17.91 -4.34 -3.75
C ARG A 131 -16.60 -4.03 -3.11
N ILE A 132 -15.61 -3.66 -3.92
CA ILE A 132 -14.25 -3.35 -3.48
C ILE A 132 -14.02 -1.87 -3.73
N VAL A 133 -13.77 -1.13 -2.66
CA VAL A 133 -13.45 0.30 -2.70
C VAL A 133 -11.93 0.42 -2.70
N PRO A 134 -11.31 0.71 -3.86
CA PRO A 134 -9.87 0.88 -3.95
C PRO A 134 -9.41 2.20 -3.33
N GLY A 135 -8.11 2.36 -3.11
CA GLY A 135 -7.55 3.65 -2.75
C GLY A 135 -7.75 4.70 -3.85
N HIS A 136 -7.56 4.28 -5.09
CA HIS A 136 -7.75 5.12 -6.27
C HIS A 136 -8.45 4.35 -7.40
N GLY A 137 -9.25 5.06 -8.17
CA GLY A 137 -10.04 4.52 -9.28
C GLY A 137 -11.48 4.21 -8.90
N PRO A 138 -12.29 3.69 -9.85
CA PRO A 138 -13.68 3.37 -9.62
C PRO A 138 -13.86 2.17 -8.70
N ILE A 139 -15.03 2.05 -8.07
CA ILE A 139 -15.42 0.84 -7.30
C ILE A 139 -15.24 -0.38 -8.21
N ALA A 140 -14.67 -1.43 -7.64
CA ALA A 140 -14.28 -2.65 -8.34
C ALA A 140 -15.07 -3.87 -7.84
N ASP A 141 -14.98 -4.91 -8.63
CA ASP A 141 -15.44 -6.25 -8.31
C ASP A 141 -14.25 -7.23 -8.14
N LYS A 142 -14.57 -8.49 -7.92
CA LYS A 142 -13.55 -9.54 -7.77
C LYS A 142 -12.77 -9.79 -9.07
N ALA A 143 -13.36 -9.59 -10.25
CA ALA A 143 -12.68 -9.79 -11.52
C ALA A 143 -11.56 -8.75 -11.71
N ALA A 144 -11.85 -7.48 -11.45
CA ALA A 144 -10.84 -6.42 -11.48
C ALA A 144 -9.68 -6.68 -10.49
N LEU A 145 -9.98 -7.22 -9.33
CA LEU A 145 -8.96 -7.60 -8.35
C LEU A 145 -8.07 -8.78 -8.83
N VAL A 146 -8.65 -9.76 -9.54
CA VAL A 146 -7.89 -10.85 -10.18
C VAL A 146 -6.93 -10.30 -11.22
N GLU A 147 -7.40 -9.39 -12.07
CA GLU A 147 -6.55 -8.74 -13.08
C GLU A 147 -5.41 -7.94 -12.46
N TYR A 148 -5.71 -7.15 -11.41
CA TYR A 148 -4.70 -6.40 -10.67
C TYR A 148 -3.62 -7.31 -10.08
N ARG A 149 -4.02 -8.40 -9.41
CA ARG A 149 -3.09 -9.39 -8.89
C ARG A 149 -2.22 -10.00 -10.00
N THR A 150 -2.82 -10.34 -11.13
CA THR A 150 -2.11 -10.91 -12.28
C THR A 150 -1.05 -9.93 -12.81
N MET A 151 -1.40 -8.65 -12.93
CA MET A 151 -0.47 -7.59 -13.30
C MET A 151 0.71 -7.52 -12.34
N LEU A 152 0.47 -7.50 -11.01
CA LEU A 152 1.52 -7.46 -10.00
C LEU A 152 2.45 -8.68 -10.05
N VAL A 153 1.90 -9.87 -10.22
CA VAL A 153 2.68 -11.12 -10.34
C VAL A 153 3.56 -11.07 -11.58
N THR A 154 3.00 -10.66 -12.72
CA THR A 154 3.74 -10.51 -13.97
C THR A 154 4.89 -9.51 -13.83
N ALA A 155 4.61 -8.35 -13.23
CA ALA A 155 5.62 -7.32 -12.99
C ALA A 155 6.74 -7.82 -12.07
N ARG A 156 6.39 -8.48 -10.96
CA ARG A 156 7.36 -9.07 -10.03
C ARG A 156 8.25 -10.09 -10.75
N ASP A 157 7.66 -11.01 -11.50
CA ASP A 157 8.40 -12.13 -12.11
C ASP A 157 9.35 -11.64 -13.22
N ARG A 158 8.91 -10.68 -14.02
CA ARG A 158 9.78 -10.05 -15.04
C ARG A 158 10.93 -9.28 -14.38
N MET A 159 10.62 -8.46 -13.38
CA MET A 159 11.65 -7.69 -12.68
C MET A 159 12.63 -8.58 -11.93
N ALA A 160 12.17 -9.67 -11.30
CA ALA A 160 13.04 -10.61 -10.59
C ALA A 160 14.11 -11.21 -11.48
N LYS A 161 13.81 -11.49 -12.76
CA LYS A 161 14.79 -11.96 -13.74
C LYS A 161 15.84 -10.88 -14.04
N LEU A 162 15.39 -9.65 -14.29
CA LEU A 162 16.30 -8.54 -14.59
C LEU A 162 17.24 -8.23 -13.42
N VAL A 163 16.71 -8.26 -12.19
CA VAL A 163 17.53 -8.07 -10.97
C VAL A 163 18.53 -9.23 -10.79
N ALA A 164 18.10 -10.48 -11.03
CA ALA A 164 19.00 -11.64 -10.98
C ALA A 164 20.10 -11.58 -12.03
N ASP A 165 19.82 -11.00 -13.21
CA ASP A 165 20.79 -10.76 -14.30
C ASP A 165 21.70 -9.54 -14.01
N GLY A 166 21.60 -8.92 -12.83
CA GLY A 166 22.43 -7.80 -12.40
C GLY A 166 22.15 -6.48 -13.11
N LYS A 167 20.97 -6.31 -13.70
CA LYS A 167 20.59 -5.06 -14.38
C LYS A 167 20.43 -3.93 -13.38
N SER A 168 20.97 -2.76 -13.74
CA SER A 168 20.79 -1.53 -12.98
C SER A 168 19.37 -0.96 -13.14
N GLU A 169 18.99 0.00 -12.28
CA GLU A 169 17.72 0.72 -12.42
C GLU A 169 17.57 1.37 -13.79
N ASP A 170 18.62 2.01 -14.29
CA ASP A 170 18.60 2.66 -15.61
C ASP A 170 18.41 1.64 -16.75
N ASP A 171 19.07 0.47 -16.66
CA ASP A 171 18.89 -0.61 -17.62
C ASP A 171 17.45 -1.11 -17.66
N VAL A 172 16.81 -1.31 -16.51
CA VAL A 172 15.43 -1.82 -16.46
C VAL A 172 14.43 -0.76 -16.91
N VAL A 173 14.68 0.51 -16.63
CA VAL A 173 13.84 1.61 -17.15
C VAL A 173 13.94 1.70 -18.67
N ALA A 174 15.15 1.58 -19.22
CA ALA A 174 15.37 1.59 -20.67
C ALA A 174 14.74 0.37 -21.38
N ALA A 175 14.77 -0.80 -20.74
CA ALA A 175 14.22 -2.04 -21.26
C ALA A 175 12.67 -2.06 -21.31
N LYS A 176 11.98 -1.16 -20.58
CA LYS A 176 10.50 -1.05 -20.53
C LYS A 176 9.80 -2.43 -20.35
N PRO A 177 10.11 -3.19 -19.28
CA PRO A 177 9.69 -4.59 -19.15
C PRO A 177 8.19 -4.79 -19.03
N PHE A 178 7.40 -3.73 -18.91
CA PHE A 178 5.96 -3.75 -18.72
C PHE A 178 5.19 -3.03 -19.85
N ALA A 179 5.86 -2.76 -20.98
CA ALA A 179 5.26 -1.99 -22.09
C ALA A 179 3.90 -2.52 -22.59
N ASP A 180 3.72 -3.84 -22.57
CA ASP A 180 2.44 -4.49 -22.91
C ASP A 180 1.33 -4.28 -21.86
N LEU A 181 1.68 -3.92 -20.63
CA LEU A 181 0.75 -3.62 -19.54
C LEU A 181 0.41 -2.13 -19.47
N ASP A 182 1.30 -1.27 -19.99
CA ASP A 182 1.23 0.18 -19.84
C ASP A 182 -0.06 0.77 -20.44
N ALA A 183 -0.54 0.24 -21.58
CA ALA A 183 -1.77 0.70 -22.22
C ALA A 183 -2.99 0.66 -21.29
N LYS A 184 -3.03 -0.31 -20.36
CA LYS A 184 -4.12 -0.45 -19.38
C LYS A 184 -3.83 0.24 -18.05
N TRP A 185 -2.56 0.18 -17.60
CA TRP A 185 -2.23 0.49 -16.22
C TRP A 185 -1.46 1.81 -16.03
N ALA A 186 -0.88 2.37 -17.09
CA ALA A 186 -0.12 3.61 -17.02
C ALA A 186 -0.85 4.77 -17.72
N PRO A 187 -1.43 5.72 -16.96
CA PRO A 187 -2.07 6.89 -17.57
C PRO A 187 -1.07 7.84 -18.25
N THR A 188 0.22 7.74 -17.90
CA THR A 188 1.31 8.55 -18.46
C THR A 188 2.61 7.75 -18.53
N GLU A 189 3.54 8.17 -19.39
CA GLU A 189 4.89 7.57 -19.45
C GLU A 189 5.63 7.68 -18.10
N LEU A 190 5.44 8.78 -17.38
CA LEU A 190 6.02 8.96 -16.05
C LEU A 190 5.48 7.92 -15.05
N ALA A 191 4.18 7.60 -15.10
CA ALA A 191 3.59 6.56 -14.25
C ALA A 191 4.18 5.18 -14.57
N ALA A 192 4.38 4.84 -15.86
CA ALA A 192 5.06 3.61 -16.27
C ALA A 192 6.50 3.53 -15.72
N LYS A 193 7.29 4.59 -15.92
CA LYS A 193 8.66 4.67 -15.41
C LYS A 193 8.72 4.54 -13.87
N ASN A 194 7.83 5.23 -13.16
CA ASN A 194 7.79 5.17 -11.71
C ASN A 194 7.42 3.76 -11.21
N PHE A 195 6.49 3.07 -11.88
CA PHE A 195 6.14 1.70 -11.52
C PHE A 195 7.30 0.73 -11.73
N ILE A 196 8.08 0.86 -12.82
CA ILE A 196 9.29 0.09 -13.05
C ILE A 196 10.27 0.29 -11.87
N ARG A 197 10.52 1.53 -11.45
CA ARG A 197 11.43 1.87 -10.36
C ARG A 197 10.98 1.31 -9.02
N VAL A 198 9.72 1.49 -8.65
CA VAL A 198 9.24 0.99 -7.35
C VAL A 198 9.24 -0.54 -7.28
N VAL A 199 8.97 -1.25 -8.39
CA VAL A 199 9.09 -2.70 -8.44
C VAL A 199 10.56 -3.15 -8.38
N TYR A 200 11.47 -2.44 -9.05
CA TYR A 200 12.91 -2.68 -8.97
C TYR A 200 13.41 -2.59 -7.52
N HIS A 201 13.18 -1.46 -6.85
CA HIS A 201 13.59 -1.27 -5.45
C HIS A 201 12.95 -2.29 -4.50
N SER A 202 11.71 -2.69 -4.77
CA SER A 202 11.05 -3.75 -4.00
C SER A 202 11.78 -5.10 -4.03
N LEU A 203 12.62 -5.35 -5.03
CA LEU A 203 13.28 -6.64 -5.24
C LEU A 203 14.81 -6.56 -5.13
N ALA A 204 15.42 -5.44 -5.53
CA ALA A 204 16.86 -5.22 -5.52
C ALA A 204 17.37 -4.85 -4.11
N ASP A 205 16.57 -4.05 -3.37
CA ASP A 205 16.97 -3.64 -2.04
C ASP A 205 16.84 -4.82 -1.06
N LYS A 206 17.97 -5.23 -0.48
CA LYS A 206 17.94 -6.19 0.63
C LYS A 206 17.18 -5.54 1.80
N PRO A 207 16.24 -6.26 2.45
CA PRO A 207 15.57 -5.72 3.62
C PRO A 207 16.62 -5.23 4.62
N ALA A 208 16.51 -3.99 5.06
CA ALA A 208 17.40 -3.43 6.06
C ALA A 208 17.50 -4.44 7.22
N LYS A 209 18.72 -4.88 7.55
CA LYS A 209 18.93 -5.79 8.68
C LYS A 209 18.28 -5.15 9.89
N LYS A 210 17.24 -5.79 10.45
CA LYS A 210 16.67 -5.37 11.74
C LYS A 210 17.85 -5.22 12.70
N PRO A 211 18.00 -4.09 13.40
CA PRO A 211 19.05 -3.98 14.40
C PRO A 211 18.86 -5.12 15.38
N LEU A 212 19.90 -5.93 15.60
CA LEU A 212 19.91 -6.93 16.66
C LEU A 212 19.61 -6.18 17.95
N LEU A 213 18.42 -6.40 18.52
CA LEU A 213 18.18 -6.04 19.91
C LEU A 213 19.24 -6.79 20.72
N LYS A 214 20.28 -6.07 21.19
CA LYS A 214 21.18 -6.60 22.19
C LYS A 214 20.30 -6.98 23.39
N ARG A 215 20.13 -8.28 23.60
CA ARG A 215 19.65 -8.78 24.88
C ARG A 215 20.59 -8.22 25.94
N ILE A 216 20.12 -7.26 26.70
CA ILE A 216 20.73 -6.87 27.96
C ILE A 216 20.34 -8.01 28.93
N LEU A 217 21.35 -8.81 29.28
CA LEU A 217 21.28 -9.76 30.38
C LEU A 217 21.25 -8.99 31.70
#